data_4e6677dba9fd4813db5d6994fb65be0f
#
_entry.id   4e6677dba9fd4813db5d6994fb65be0f
#
_cell.length_a   1.000
_cell.length_b   1.000
_cell.length_c   1.000
_cell.angle_alpha   90.00
_cell.angle_beta   90.00
_cell.angle_gamma   90.00
#
_symmetry.space_group_name_H-M   'P 1'
#
loop_
_entity.id
_entity.type
_entity.pdbx_description
1 polymer ?
#
loop_
_entity_poly.entity_id
_entity_poly.type
_entity_poly.pdbx_seq_one_letter_code
_entity_poly.pdbx_strand_id
1 'polypeptide(L)'
;FIPKTSANEKIDGKNKIKKTNEELLFKTLKNPDILATIAKSKLRPSLVIGFSAETNNIIKNAKSKLISKEIDLIIANDVSKNKVFGEDSNKVFLIDKNNCEEWCEQSKNSVAFNLADKINKIFTTANI
;
A
#
# COMPACT_ATOMS: atom_id res chain seq x y z
N PHE A 1 -3.10 -4.61 -5.96
CA PHE A 1 -3.91 -5.60 -5.23
C PHE A 1 -5.29 -5.68 -5.86
N ILE A 2 -5.61 -6.78 -6.49
CA ILE A 2 -6.88 -6.97 -7.19
C ILE A 2 -7.79 -7.83 -6.33
N PRO A 3 -8.96 -7.32 -5.91
CA PRO A 3 -9.91 -8.13 -5.15
C PRO A 3 -10.39 -9.32 -5.98
N LYS A 4 -10.51 -10.46 -5.34
CA LYS A 4 -11.11 -11.62 -5.98
C LYS A 4 -12.61 -11.40 -6.10
N THR A 5 -13.12 -11.58 -7.31
CA THR A 5 -14.54 -11.66 -7.54
C THR A 5 -14.97 -13.13 -7.56
N SER A 6 -16.23 -13.39 -7.24
CA SER A 6 -16.80 -14.72 -7.36
C SER A 6 -16.68 -15.21 -8.82
N ALA A 7 -16.32 -16.47 -9.01
CA ALA A 7 -16.06 -17.03 -10.33
C ALA A 7 -17.25 -16.95 -11.30
N ASN A 8 -18.45 -16.73 -10.80
CA ASN A 8 -19.67 -16.65 -11.59
C ASN A 8 -20.09 -15.22 -11.93
N GLU A 9 -19.35 -14.24 -11.47
CA GLU A 9 -19.65 -12.84 -11.74
C GLU A 9 -18.80 -12.35 -12.89
N LYS A 10 -19.40 -12.26 -14.06
CA LYS A 10 -18.77 -11.62 -15.19
C LYS A 10 -19.12 -10.13 -15.15
N ILE A 11 -18.10 -9.32 -14.98
CA ILE A 11 -18.27 -7.90 -15.25
C ILE A 11 -18.20 -7.75 -16.76
N ASP A 12 -19.35 -7.54 -17.37
CA ASP A 12 -19.40 -7.22 -18.78
C ASP A 12 -19.05 -5.75 -18.95
N GLY A 13 -17.85 -5.47 -19.44
CA GLY A 13 -17.40 -4.12 -19.70
C GLY A 13 -18.18 -3.38 -20.78
N LYS A 14 -19.07 -4.06 -21.52
CA LYS A 14 -19.94 -3.43 -22.50
C LYS A 14 -21.23 -2.88 -21.89
N ASN A 15 -21.63 -3.40 -20.77
CA ASN A 15 -22.81 -2.91 -20.05
C ASN A 15 -22.34 -2.01 -18.92
N LYS A 16 -22.38 -0.72 -19.19
CA LYS A 16 -22.31 0.24 -18.09
C LYS A 16 -23.36 -0.13 -17.09
N ILE A 17 -22.94 -0.61 -15.97
CA ILE A 17 -23.80 -0.92 -14.87
C ILE A 17 -24.44 0.39 -14.45
N LYS A 18 -25.69 0.59 -14.84
CA LYS A 18 -26.44 1.72 -14.39
C LYS A 18 -26.64 1.59 -12.90
N LYS A 19 -26.20 2.57 -12.16
CA LYS A 19 -26.68 2.75 -10.81
C LYS A 19 -28.17 3.01 -10.88
N THR A 20 -28.93 1.96 -10.83
CA THR A 20 -30.31 2.06 -10.38
C THR A 20 -30.25 2.13 -8.87
N ASN A 21 -31.27 2.65 -8.22
CA ASN A 21 -31.44 2.59 -6.77
C ASN A 21 -31.41 1.14 -6.25
N GLU A 22 -31.26 0.20 -7.12
CA GLU A 22 -31.07 -1.20 -6.83
C GLU A 22 -29.57 -1.46 -6.79
N GLU A 23 -29.16 -1.90 -5.66
CA GLU A 23 -27.80 -2.16 -5.27
C GLU A 23 -27.08 -3.08 -6.25
N LEU A 24 -26.03 -2.56 -6.84
CA LEU A 24 -25.04 -3.39 -7.51
C LEU A 24 -24.23 -4.09 -6.45
N LEU A 25 -24.70 -5.25 -6.07
CA LEU A 25 -23.98 -6.11 -5.16
C LEU A 25 -22.88 -6.86 -5.92
N PHE A 26 -21.68 -6.34 -5.85
CA PHE A 26 -20.51 -7.12 -6.18
C PHE A 26 -20.18 -8.03 -5.00
N LYS A 27 -20.40 -9.32 -5.15
CA LYS A 27 -19.86 -10.28 -4.18
C LYS A 27 -18.37 -10.41 -4.41
N THR A 28 -17.61 -9.64 -3.68
CA THR A 28 -16.17 -9.81 -3.65
C THR A 28 -15.81 -10.76 -2.51
N LEU A 29 -14.94 -11.70 -2.80
CA LEU A 29 -14.32 -12.51 -1.78
C LEU A 29 -13.16 -11.74 -1.17
N LYS A 30 -13.07 -11.77 0.15
CA LYS A 30 -11.94 -11.15 0.83
C LYS A 30 -10.66 -11.88 0.46
N ASN A 31 -9.72 -11.18 -0.14
CA ASN A 31 -8.41 -11.75 -0.40
C ASN A 31 -7.66 -11.98 0.91
N PRO A 32 -6.85 -13.04 1.00
CA PRO A 32 -5.94 -13.18 2.14
C PRO A 32 -5.04 -11.98 2.24
N ASP A 33 -4.77 -11.53 3.44
CA ASP A 33 -3.80 -10.47 3.68
C ASP A 33 -2.39 -11.10 3.60
N ILE A 34 -1.84 -11.12 2.40
CA ILE A 34 -0.54 -11.74 2.14
C ILE A 34 0.55 -11.09 2.96
N LEU A 35 0.55 -9.77 3.02
CA LEU A 35 1.55 -9.01 3.76
C LEU A 35 1.54 -9.37 5.24
N ALA A 36 0.38 -9.35 5.88
CA ALA A 36 0.24 -9.73 7.27
C ALA A 36 0.58 -11.21 7.51
N THR A 37 0.18 -12.06 6.60
CA THR A 37 0.48 -13.51 6.68
C THR A 37 1.97 -13.76 6.66
N ILE A 38 2.70 -13.12 5.76
CA ILE A 38 4.15 -13.26 5.66
C ILE A 38 4.82 -12.67 6.91
N ALA A 39 4.40 -11.50 7.34
CA ALA A 39 5.00 -10.81 8.49
C ALA A 39 4.82 -11.58 9.79
N LYS A 40 3.72 -12.29 9.94
CA LYS A 40 3.40 -13.09 11.14
C LYS A 40 3.92 -14.53 11.08
N SER A 41 4.47 -14.93 9.95
CA SER A 41 5.03 -16.27 9.77
C SER A 41 6.32 -16.45 10.57
N LYS A 42 6.55 -17.67 11.05
CA LYS A 42 7.82 -18.03 11.70
C LYS A 42 8.99 -17.97 10.72
N LEU A 43 8.69 -18.09 9.43
CA LEU A 43 9.69 -18.04 8.35
C LEU A 43 9.73 -16.67 7.68
N ARG A 44 9.28 -15.64 8.37
CA ARG A 44 9.23 -14.30 7.80
C ARG A 44 10.60 -13.82 7.30
N PRO A 45 10.65 -13.03 6.23
CA PRO A 45 11.89 -12.37 5.81
C PRO A 45 12.41 -11.41 6.88
N SER A 46 13.71 -11.08 6.79
CA SER A 46 14.34 -10.12 7.69
C SER A 46 13.73 -8.74 7.63
N LEU A 47 13.16 -8.37 6.49
CA LEU A 47 12.53 -7.07 6.28
C LEU A 47 11.25 -7.25 5.49
N VAL A 48 10.15 -6.77 6.05
CA VAL A 48 8.84 -6.80 5.40
C VAL A 48 8.34 -5.36 5.24
N ILE A 49 8.13 -4.94 4.01
CA ILE A 49 7.74 -3.59 3.66
C ILE A 49 6.35 -3.60 3.04
N GLY A 50 5.47 -2.75 3.53
CA GLY A 50 4.15 -2.57 2.98
C GLY A 50 4.00 -1.23 2.27
N PHE A 51 3.04 -1.17 1.37
CA PHE A 51 2.64 0.07 0.71
C PHE A 51 1.17 0.34 1.04
N SER A 52 0.85 1.59 1.28
CA SER A 52 -0.54 1.99 1.46
C SER A 52 -0.84 3.29 0.72
N ALA A 53 -2.06 3.40 0.23
CA ALA A 53 -2.59 4.63 -0.33
C ALA A 53 -3.57 5.21 0.68
N GLU A 54 -3.32 6.41 1.11
CA GLU A 54 -4.11 7.06 2.16
C GLU A 54 -4.67 8.39 1.64
N THR A 55 -5.91 8.68 2.02
CA THR A 55 -6.58 9.92 1.64
C THR A 55 -6.67 10.92 2.79
N ASN A 56 -6.70 10.44 4.02
CA ASN A 56 -6.77 11.28 5.22
C ASN A 56 -6.02 10.62 6.37
N ASN A 57 -5.66 11.40 7.37
CA ASN A 57 -4.93 10.89 8.55
C ASN A 57 -3.82 9.93 8.16
N ILE A 58 -3.02 10.33 7.20
CA ILE A 58 -2.09 9.46 6.46
C ILE A 58 -1.14 8.73 7.40
N ILE A 59 -0.47 9.46 8.26
CA ILE A 59 0.51 8.91 9.20
C ILE A 59 -0.17 7.99 10.21
N LYS A 60 -1.29 8.42 10.77
CA LYS A 60 -2.04 7.64 11.76
C LYS A 60 -2.53 6.32 11.17
N ASN A 61 -3.13 6.37 9.99
CA ASN A 61 -3.65 5.18 9.32
C ASN A 61 -2.53 4.24 8.91
N ALA A 62 -1.43 4.77 8.41
CA ALA A 62 -0.28 3.97 8.04
C ALA A 62 0.36 3.31 9.26
N LYS A 63 0.52 4.02 10.36
CA LYS A 63 1.04 3.45 11.62
C LYS A 63 0.15 2.34 12.14
N SER A 64 -1.16 2.52 12.06
CA SER A 64 -2.11 1.49 12.48
C SER A 64 -1.94 0.22 11.66
N LYS A 65 -1.76 0.34 10.36
CA LYS A 65 -1.50 -0.80 9.46
C LYS A 65 -0.16 -1.45 9.76
N LEU A 66 0.87 -0.65 10.01
CA LEU A 66 2.20 -1.14 10.37
C LEU A 66 2.13 -2.07 11.58
N ILE A 67 1.45 -1.62 12.61
CA ILE A 67 1.33 -2.36 13.88
C ILE A 67 0.44 -3.59 13.71
N SER A 68 -0.72 -3.44 13.12
CA SER A 68 -1.68 -4.54 12.99
C SER A 68 -1.17 -5.67 12.10
N LYS A 69 -0.39 -5.35 11.09
CA LYS A 69 0.20 -6.34 10.17
C LYS A 69 1.56 -6.85 10.62
N GLU A 70 2.12 -6.26 11.66
CA GLU A 70 3.44 -6.62 12.20
C GLU A 70 4.57 -6.52 11.17
N ILE A 71 4.46 -5.53 10.28
CA ILE A 71 5.51 -5.26 9.28
C ILE A 71 6.56 -4.29 9.84
N ASP A 72 7.71 -4.23 9.19
CA ASP A 72 8.84 -3.41 9.66
C ASP A 72 8.76 -1.98 9.18
N LEU A 73 8.25 -1.78 7.97
CA LEU A 73 8.26 -0.50 7.30
C LEU A 73 7.01 -0.37 6.44
N ILE A 74 6.42 0.81 6.41
CA ILE A 74 5.30 1.09 5.52
C ILE A 74 5.57 2.37 4.74
N ILE A 75 5.30 2.32 3.44
CA ILE A 75 5.37 3.47 2.57
C ILE A 75 3.94 3.94 2.31
N ALA A 76 3.60 5.05 2.92
CA ALA A 76 2.27 5.63 2.78
C ALA A 76 2.29 6.66 1.66
N ASN A 77 1.52 6.40 0.62
CA ASN A 77 1.34 7.33 -0.48
C ASN A 77 0.13 8.20 -0.21
N ASP A 78 0.35 9.51 -0.20
CA ASP A 78 -0.73 10.48 -0.06
C ASP A 78 -1.46 10.63 -1.40
N VAL A 79 -2.67 10.09 -1.45
CA VAL A 79 -3.54 10.19 -2.63
C VAL A 79 -4.73 11.12 -2.37
N SER A 80 -4.63 11.98 -1.36
CA SER A 80 -5.70 12.91 -0.99
C SER A 80 -5.95 13.99 -2.03
N LYS A 81 -4.92 14.35 -2.79
CA LYS A 81 -5.05 15.34 -3.86
C LYS A 81 -5.46 14.65 -5.15
N ASN A 82 -6.52 15.15 -5.77
CA ASN A 82 -6.90 14.72 -7.11
C ASN A 82 -5.79 15.17 -8.09
N LYS A 83 -4.88 14.27 -8.39
CA LYS A 83 -3.85 14.54 -9.37
C LYS A 83 -4.45 14.45 -10.76
N VAL A 84 -4.04 15.37 -11.61
CA VAL A 84 -4.42 15.35 -13.01
C VAL A 84 -3.90 14.06 -13.62
N PHE A 85 -4.72 13.43 -14.45
CA PHE A 85 -4.36 12.19 -15.13
C PHE A 85 -3.00 12.36 -15.87
N GLY A 86 -2.06 11.48 -15.57
CA GLY A 86 -0.73 11.52 -16.19
C GLY A 86 0.35 12.19 -15.35
N GLU A 87 0.02 12.79 -14.21
CA GLU A 87 1.04 13.30 -13.31
C GLU A 87 1.76 12.15 -12.60
N ASP A 88 3.08 12.11 -12.78
CA ASP A 88 3.94 11.11 -12.15
C ASP A 88 4.63 11.68 -10.91
N SER A 89 3.84 12.33 -10.06
CA SER A 89 4.36 12.94 -8.84
C SER A 89 3.68 12.31 -7.62
N ASN A 90 4.49 11.91 -6.66
CA ASN A 90 4.01 11.19 -5.49
C ASN A 90 4.56 11.81 -4.21
N LYS A 91 3.67 12.01 -3.26
CA LYS A 91 4.03 12.38 -1.89
C LYS A 91 3.99 11.11 -1.05
N VAL A 92 5.11 10.74 -0.47
CA VAL A 92 5.18 9.53 0.35
C VAL A 92 5.77 9.81 1.72
N PHE A 93 5.35 8.99 2.66
CA PHE A 93 5.87 8.97 4.03
C PHE A 93 6.44 7.57 4.28
N LEU A 94 7.66 7.53 4.75
CA LEU A 94 8.31 6.30 5.15
C LEU A 94 8.20 6.16 6.66
N ILE A 95 7.49 5.15 7.11
CA ILE A 95 7.14 5.01 8.53
C ILE A 95 7.61 3.67 9.07
N ASP A 96 8.35 3.72 10.17
CA ASP A 96 8.66 2.55 10.99
C ASP A 96 8.09 2.74 12.40
N LYS A 97 8.40 1.83 13.31
CA LYS A 97 7.86 1.88 14.67
C LYS A 97 8.25 3.15 15.43
N ASN A 98 9.41 3.71 15.12
CA ASN A 98 10.00 4.81 15.88
C ASN A 98 10.04 6.11 15.11
N ASN A 99 10.06 6.06 13.79
CA ASN A 99 10.32 7.22 12.95
C ASN A 99 9.28 7.36 11.83
N CYS A 100 9.13 8.61 11.38
CA CYS A 100 8.35 8.94 10.21
C CYS A 100 9.17 9.93 9.38
N GLU A 101 9.53 9.54 8.17
CA GLU A 101 10.20 10.42 7.22
C GLU A 101 9.22 10.87 6.16
N GLU A 102 9.12 12.17 5.99
CA GLU A 102 8.36 12.75 4.90
C GLU A 102 9.30 12.97 3.71
N TRP A 103 8.98 12.37 2.59
CA TRP A 103 9.77 12.57 1.37
C TRP A 103 9.15 13.66 0.52
N CYS A 104 10.02 14.48 -0.09
CA CYS A 104 9.59 15.48 -1.05
C CYS A 104 8.80 14.84 -2.18
N GLU A 105 7.85 15.59 -2.73
CA GLU A 105 7.10 15.11 -3.87
C GLU A 105 8.04 14.78 -5.03
N GLN A 106 7.92 13.59 -5.59
CA GLN A 106 8.86 13.07 -6.57
C GLN A 106 8.21 12.00 -7.44
N SER A 107 8.87 11.63 -8.53
CA SER A 107 8.39 10.59 -9.42
C SER A 107 8.42 9.21 -8.76
N LYS A 108 7.66 8.27 -9.32
CA LYS A 108 7.68 6.87 -8.87
C LYS A 108 9.07 6.26 -8.96
N ASN A 109 9.82 6.61 -10.03
CA ASN A 109 11.19 6.14 -10.18
C ASN A 109 12.10 6.66 -9.07
N SER A 110 11.97 7.93 -8.71
CA SER A 110 12.73 8.52 -7.61
C SER A 110 12.40 7.85 -6.28
N VAL A 111 11.12 7.59 -6.03
CA VAL A 111 10.68 6.85 -4.83
C VAL A 111 11.33 5.47 -4.80
N ALA A 112 11.35 4.77 -5.92
CA ALA A 112 11.95 3.44 -6.02
C ALA A 112 13.45 3.47 -5.72
N PHE A 113 14.18 4.42 -6.27
CA PHE A 113 15.62 4.59 -6.00
C PHE A 113 15.90 4.92 -4.54
N ASN A 114 15.13 5.84 -3.98
CA ASN A 114 15.29 6.22 -2.58
C ASN A 114 14.96 5.07 -1.63
N LEU A 115 13.95 4.28 -1.97
CA LEU A 115 13.60 3.10 -1.20
C LEU A 115 14.69 2.04 -1.27
N ALA A 116 15.24 1.77 -2.45
CA ALA A 116 16.33 0.82 -2.63
C ALA A 116 17.55 1.25 -1.81
N ASP A 117 17.89 2.52 -1.82
CA ASP A 117 18.98 3.08 -1.02
C ASP A 117 18.72 2.90 0.49
N LYS A 118 17.49 3.15 0.93
CA LYS A 118 17.08 2.96 2.32
C LYS A 118 17.20 1.50 2.75
N ILE A 119 16.75 0.58 1.92
CA ILE A 119 16.86 -0.86 2.18
C ILE A 119 18.34 -1.26 2.31
N ASN A 120 19.16 -0.79 1.39
CA ASN A 120 20.60 -1.06 1.43
C ASN A 120 21.23 -0.57 2.74
N LYS A 121 20.89 0.62 3.18
CA LYS A 121 21.38 1.18 4.45
C LYS A 121 20.92 0.36 5.65
N ILE A 122 19.69 -0.11 5.66
CA ILE A 122 19.14 -0.95 6.73
C ILE A 122 19.98 -2.23 6.85
N PHE A 123 20.21 -2.93 5.75
CA PHE A 123 20.98 -4.17 5.78
C PHE A 123 22.47 -3.95 6.08
N THR A 124 23.05 -2.88 5.59
CA THR A 124 24.44 -2.54 5.87
C THR A 124 24.63 -2.23 7.35
N THR A 125 23.73 -1.50 7.96
CA THR A 125 23.79 -1.16 9.38
C THR A 125 23.55 -2.39 10.26
N ALA A 126 22.66 -3.29 9.87
CA ALA A 126 22.33 -4.49 10.63
C ALA A 126 23.45 -5.52 10.62
N ASN A 127 24.40 -5.45 9.71
CA ASN A 127 25.52 -6.39 9.55
C ASN A 127 26.80 -5.98 10.30
N ILE A 128 26.68 -5.01 11.18
CA ILE A 128 27.82 -4.60 12.02
C ILE A 128 28.00 -5.54 13.20
#